data_fca905e04dbea445b83966d1f665b4ad
#
_entry.id   fca905e04dbea445b83966d1f665b4ad
#
_cell.length_a   1.000
_cell.length_b   1.000
_cell.length_c   1.000
_cell.angle_alpha   90.00
_cell.angle_beta   90.00
_cell.angle_gamma   90.00
#
_symmetry.space_group_name_H-M   'P 1'
#
loop_
_entity.id
_entity.type
_entity.pdbx_description
1 polymer ?
#
loop_
_entity_poly.entity_id
_entity_poly.type
_entity_poly.pdbx_seq_one_letter_code
_entity_poly.pdbx_strand_id
1 'polypeptide(L)'
;MYTNKEIWNVTYPIFLGLLAQNVINVTDTAFLGHVGEVALGAAAMGGLLYICVYTVAFGFSVGSQILIARRNGEGNFHAIGPVMWQGTAFSLGMGVALLAILLVCAEPLIRLLITSDTIFYATYEFFTWRIWGFLFAFVNVMFRALYIGITKTKVLTMNAVVMALVNVFLDYAMIFGKCGFPEMGIRGAALASVIAEASSMLFFIVYTYGKIDLKKYGLNRFGHFDWDMVMRILRISCFTMVQYFLSMAIWFVFFMALERLGQRQLAIANIVRSVYVVLLIPVQSLSTTANTLVSNLIGSGGVAGVVGLLHKIARMSFLIMVVCVAFCVIFPQAILSVYTNEEALLLESVPALNVVCGAMLIAALANIYFNGISGTGNTQAALGLEVGVQIFYALYIIVVGMMLRAPVDVCFTTEVIYYSLMLTFSVIYLKKAKWQNKKI
;
A
#
# COMPACT_ATOMS: atom_id res chain seq x y z
N MET A 1 3.32 2.57 28.47
CA MET A 1 2.38 1.89 27.54
C MET A 1 1.56 2.95 26.83
N TYR A 2 1.44 2.91 25.49
CA TYR A 2 0.72 3.92 24.72
C TYR A 2 -0.77 3.98 25.10
N THR A 3 -1.30 5.18 25.21
CA THR A 3 -2.74 5.45 25.42
C THR A 3 -3.52 5.32 24.10
N ASN A 4 -4.85 5.17 24.17
CA ASN A 4 -5.70 5.15 22.95
C ASN A 4 -5.54 6.45 22.16
N LYS A 5 -5.40 7.59 22.85
CA LYS A 5 -5.21 8.91 22.22
C LYS A 5 -3.90 8.98 21.43
N GLU A 6 -2.82 8.45 22.00
CA GLU A 6 -1.51 8.42 21.31
C GLU A 6 -1.54 7.52 20.07
N ILE A 7 -2.16 6.33 20.19
CA ILE A 7 -2.36 5.43 19.04
C ILE A 7 -3.16 6.14 17.96
N TRP A 8 -4.26 6.78 18.32
CA TRP A 8 -5.12 7.49 17.38
C TRP A 8 -4.44 8.69 16.73
N ASN A 9 -3.64 9.44 17.47
CA ASN A 9 -2.87 10.56 16.95
C ASN A 9 -1.87 10.16 15.86
N VAL A 10 -1.34 8.94 15.91
CA VAL A 10 -0.49 8.39 14.86
C VAL A 10 -1.32 7.83 13.70
N THR A 11 -2.40 7.13 14.01
CA THR A 11 -3.24 6.42 13.02
C THR A 11 -4.04 7.36 12.13
N TYR A 12 -4.71 8.34 12.73
CA TYR A 12 -5.66 9.21 12.01
C TYR A 12 -5.05 9.94 10.81
N PRO A 13 -3.84 10.54 10.92
CA PRO A 13 -3.21 11.16 9.77
C PRO A 13 -2.78 10.16 8.69
N ILE A 14 -2.41 8.93 9.06
CA ILE A 14 -2.10 7.86 8.09
C ILE A 14 -3.38 7.47 7.35
N PHE A 15 -4.48 7.30 8.08
CA PHE A 15 -5.79 7.00 7.51
C PHE A 15 -6.22 8.07 6.49
N LEU A 16 -6.14 9.35 6.84
CA LEU A 16 -6.47 10.44 5.93
C LEU A 16 -5.55 10.48 4.70
N GLY A 17 -4.27 10.15 4.88
CA GLY A 17 -3.32 10.05 3.77
C GLY A 17 -3.70 8.94 2.78
N LEU A 18 -4.07 7.76 3.27
CA LEU A 18 -4.53 6.64 2.45
C LEU A 18 -5.89 6.94 1.77
N LEU A 19 -6.78 7.62 2.48
CA LEU A 19 -8.07 8.05 1.91
C LEU A 19 -7.87 9.04 0.77
N ALA A 20 -7.01 10.05 0.95
CA ALA A 20 -6.69 11.02 -0.10
C ALA A 20 -6.06 10.36 -1.32
N GLN A 21 -5.18 9.37 -1.13
CA GLN A 21 -4.63 8.56 -2.23
C GLN A 21 -5.71 7.81 -3.00
N ASN A 22 -6.70 7.28 -2.30
CA ASN A 22 -7.83 6.61 -2.93
C ASN A 22 -8.69 7.60 -3.75
N VAL A 23 -8.92 8.81 -3.22
CA VAL A 23 -9.62 9.87 -3.95
C VAL A 23 -8.88 10.25 -5.23
N ILE A 24 -7.56 10.37 -5.22
CA ILE A 24 -6.75 10.60 -6.42
C ILE A 24 -7.03 9.51 -7.45
N ASN A 25 -6.92 8.23 -7.08
CA ASN A 25 -7.13 7.10 -7.99
C ASN A 25 -8.54 7.11 -8.61
N VAL A 26 -9.57 7.45 -7.82
CA VAL A 26 -10.96 7.55 -8.31
C VAL A 26 -11.12 8.72 -9.29
N THR A 27 -10.50 9.86 -8.99
CA THR A 27 -10.57 11.05 -9.85
C THR A 27 -9.86 10.82 -11.17
N ASP A 28 -8.66 10.25 -11.18
CA ASP A 28 -7.91 9.89 -12.39
C ASP A 28 -8.75 8.95 -13.27
N THR A 29 -9.35 7.91 -12.66
CA THR A 29 -10.22 6.96 -13.36
C THR A 29 -11.44 7.66 -13.96
N ALA A 30 -12.07 8.57 -13.23
CA ALA A 30 -13.24 9.32 -13.69
C ALA A 30 -12.88 10.24 -14.89
N PHE A 31 -11.78 10.97 -14.79
CA PHE A 31 -11.33 11.86 -15.89
C PHE A 31 -10.95 11.07 -17.14
N LEU A 32 -10.22 9.97 -17.00
CA LEU A 32 -9.85 9.11 -18.14
C LEU A 32 -11.05 8.38 -18.74
N GLY A 33 -12.06 8.06 -17.92
CA GLY A 33 -13.34 7.54 -18.43
C GLY A 33 -14.05 8.50 -19.38
N HIS A 34 -13.92 9.81 -19.18
CA HIS A 34 -14.44 10.83 -20.10
C HIS A 34 -13.62 10.98 -21.40
N VAL A 35 -12.34 10.58 -21.39
CA VAL A 35 -11.52 10.55 -22.61
C VAL A 35 -11.92 9.39 -23.52
N GLY A 36 -12.23 8.23 -22.93
CA GLY A 36 -12.71 7.06 -23.66
C GLY A 36 -12.25 5.72 -23.07
N GLU A 37 -12.87 4.65 -23.53
CA GLU A 37 -12.62 3.28 -23.02
C GLU A 37 -11.17 2.83 -23.22
N VAL A 38 -10.56 3.18 -24.36
CA VAL A 38 -9.16 2.83 -24.65
C VAL A 38 -8.21 3.52 -23.66
N ALA A 39 -8.42 4.81 -23.38
CA ALA A 39 -7.60 5.57 -22.44
C ALA A 39 -7.74 5.02 -21.01
N LEU A 40 -8.97 4.69 -20.61
CA LEU A 40 -9.25 4.11 -19.29
C LEU A 40 -8.58 2.73 -19.14
N GLY A 41 -8.73 1.85 -20.11
CA GLY A 41 -8.12 0.52 -20.12
C GLY A 41 -6.59 0.58 -20.12
N ALA A 42 -6.03 1.47 -20.93
CA ALA A 42 -4.59 1.67 -21.03
C ALA A 42 -3.97 2.21 -19.73
N ALA A 43 -4.63 3.19 -19.10
CA ALA A 43 -4.19 3.73 -17.81
C ALA A 43 -4.29 2.69 -16.68
N ALA A 44 -5.33 1.84 -16.70
CA ALA A 44 -5.45 0.74 -15.75
C ALA A 44 -4.29 -0.24 -15.86
N MET A 45 -3.92 -0.65 -17.08
CA MET A 45 -2.80 -1.57 -17.34
C MET A 45 -1.45 -0.92 -17.01
N GLY A 46 -1.22 0.31 -17.47
CA GLY A 46 0.02 1.05 -17.19
C GLY A 46 0.18 1.38 -15.72
N GLY A 47 -0.92 1.74 -15.04
CA GLY A 47 -0.94 1.97 -13.58
C GLY A 47 -0.63 0.71 -12.79
N LEU A 48 -1.12 -0.44 -13.21
CA LEU A 48 -0.84 -1.73 -12.58
C LEU A 48 0.65 -2.09 -12.68
N LEU A 49 1.26 -1.92 -13.85
CA LEU A 49 2.70 -2.11 -14.04
C LEU A 49 3.52 -1.15 -13.16
N TYR A 50 3.09 0.11 -13.07
CA TYR A 50 3.72 1.10 -12.20
C TYR A 50 3.65 0.67 -10.73
N ILE A 51 2.49 0.23 -10.24
CA ILE A 51 2.30 -0.23 -8.86
C ILE A 51 3.18 -1.45 -8.57
N CYS A 52 3.31 -2.42 -9.47
CA CYS A 52 4.17 -3.58 -9.30
C CYS A 52 5.63 -3.18 -8.99
N VAL A 53 6.16 -2.20 -9.71
CA VAL A 53 7.51 -1.68 -9.48
C VAL A 53 7.57 -0.85 -8.20
N TYR A 54 6.56 -0.01 -7.96
CA TYR A 54 6.46 0.82 -6.76
C TYR A 54 6.45 0.01 -5.45
N THR A 55 5.84 -1.20 -5.45
CA THR A 55 5.81 -2.08 -4.26
C THR A 55 7.19 -2.44 -3.75
N VAL A 56 8.20 -2.50 -4.63
CA VAL A 56 9.59 -2.76 -4.26
C VAL A 56 10.14 -1.63 -3.40
N ALA A 57 9.96 -0.37 -3.84
CA ALA A 57 10.36 0.81 -3.06
C ALA A 57 9.56 0.93 -1.76
N PHE A 58 8.27 0.64 -1.83
CA PHE A 58 7.41 0.66 -0.66
C PHE A 58 7.88 -0.35 0.40
N GLY A 59 8.17 -1.59 -0.01
CA GLY A 59 8.72 -2.63 0.87
C GLY A 59 10.07 -2.22 1.48
N PHE A 60 10.96 -1.59 0.68
CA PHE A 60 12.21 -1.03 1.17
C PHE A 60 11.97 0.04 2.25
N SER A 61 11.03 0.93 2.02
CA SER A 61 10.68 2.00 2.96
C SER A 61 10.12 1.49 4.28
N VAL A 62 9.34 0.39 4.26
CA VAL A 62 8.81 -0.24 5.49
C VAL A 62 9.94 -0.78 6.37
N GLY A 63 10.96 -1.43 5.80
CA GLY A 63 12.14 -1.86 6.55
C GLY A 63 12.91 -0.68 7.15
N SER A 64 13.08 0.40 6.38
CA SER A 64 13.68 1.66 6.86
C SER A 64 12.86 2.29 7.99
N GLN A 65 11.52 2.27 7.88
CA GLN A 65 10.59 2.74 8.91
C GLN A 65 10.78 2.00 10.23
N ILE A 66 10.95 0.68 10.19
CA ILE A 66 11.19 -0.15 11.38
C ILE A 66 12.48 0.28 12.08
N LEU A 67 13.56 0.50 11.33
CA LEU A 67 14.83 0.98 11.89
C LEU A 67 14.72 2.37 12.49
N ILE A 68 14.11 3.31 11.77
CA ILE A 68 13.88 4.68 12.24
C ILE A 68 13.05 4.65 13.53
N ALA A 69 11.96 3.87 13.55
CA ALA A 69 11.12 3.72 14.72
C ALA A 69 11.87 3.12 15.92
N ARG A 70 12.76 2.15 15.67
CA ARG A 70 13.62 1.57 16.70
C ARG A 70 14.57 2.61 17.30
N ARG A 71 15.28 3.38 16.46
CA ARG A 71 16.20 4.45 16.90
C ARG A 71 15.47 5.57 17.64
N ASN A 72 14.25 5.90 17.19
CA ASN A 72 13.40 6.87 17.87
C ASN A 72 13.00 6.39 19.27
N GLY A 73 12.62 5.12 19.41
CA GLY A 73 12.30 4.52 20.71
C GLY A 73 13.49 4.43 21.66
N GLU A 74 14.68 4.15 21.16
CA GLU A 74 15.94 4.13 21.91
C GLU A 74 16.36 5.53 22.39
N GLY A 75 15.72 6.60 21.92
CA GLY A 75 16.17 7.97 22.15
C GLY A 75 17.44 8.34 21.35
N ASN A 76 17.92 7.44 20.49
CA ASN A 76 19.08 7.65 19.64
C ASN A 76 18.69 8.39 18.35
N PHE A 77 18.24 9.63 18.53
CA PHE A 77 17.70 10.43 17.43
C PHE A 77 18.73 10.75 16.34
N HIS A 78 19.99 10.94 16.70
CA HIS A 78 21.06 11.24 15.73
C HIS A 78 21.31 10.10 14.73
N ALA A 79 21.00 8.85 15.09
CA ALA A 79 21.14 7.70 14.22
C ALA A 79 20.03 7.61 13.14
N ILE A 80 18.98 8.44 13.23
CA ILE A 80 17.88 8.48 12.26
C ILE A 80 18.33 9.11 10.94
N GLY A 81 19.12 10.18 10.99
CA GLY A 81 19.63 10.88 9.80
C GLY A 81 20.40 9.98 8.86
N PRO A 82 21.40 9.22 9.32
CA PRO A 82 22.10 8.25 8.48
C PRO A 82 21.18 7.22 7.82
N VAL A 83 20.22 6.63 8.55
CA VAL A 83 19.23 5.72 7.98
C VAL A 83 18.39 6.39 6.89
N MET A 84 17.95 7.62 7.15
CA MET A 84 17.16 8.40 6.18
C MET A 84 17.96 8.71 4.92
N TRP A 85 19.18 9.25 5.03
CA TRP A 85 19.95 9.69 3.87
C TRP A 85 20.50 8.53 3.04
N GLN A 86 21.05 7.50 3.70
CA GLN A 86 21.55 6.32 3.02
C GLN A 86 20.38 5.53 2.36
N GLY A 87 19.27 5.40 3.06
CA GLY A 87 18.07 4.79 2.51
C GLY A 87 17.50 5.58 1.32
N THR A 88 17.48 6.91 1.39
CA THR A 88 17.02 7.77 0.28
C THR A 88 17.96 7.67 -0.92
N ALA A 89 19.28 7.72 -0.71
CA ALA A 89 20.26 7.59 -1.79
C ALA A 89 20.14 6.23 -2.49
N PHE A 90 20.03 5.13 -1.72
CA PHE A 90 19.84 3.80 -2.27
C PHE A 90 18.49 3.66 -2.99
N SER A 91 17.40 4.14 -2.40
CA SER A 91 16.06 4.11 -3.01
C SER A 91 16.02 4.90 -4.32
N LEU A 92 16.62 6.09 -4.35
CA LEU A 92 16.74 6.89 -5.59
C LEU A 92 17.59 6.18 -6.63
N GLY A 93 18.74 5.59 -6.24
CA GLY A 93 19.58 4.80 -7.14
C GLY A 93 18.82 3.61 -7.74
N MET A 94 18.04 2.91 -6.93
CA MET A 94 17.14 1.84 -7.38
C MET A 94 16.07 2.37 -8.33
N GLY A 95 15.47 3.54 -8.04
CA GLY A 95 14.50 4.20 -8.92
C GLY A 95 15.09 4.56 -10.28
N VAL A 96 16.32 5.12 -10.31
CA VAL A 96 17.04 5.43 -11.55
C VAL A 96 17.36 4.16 -12.35
N ALA A 97 17.83 3.11 -11.67
CA ALA A 97 18.14 1.83 -12.33
C ALA A 97 16.89 1.19 -12.94
N LEU A 98 15.79 1.16 -12.19
CA LEU A 98 14.51 0.61 -12.69
C LEU A 98 13.93 1.47 -13.83
N LEU A 99 14.04 2.80 -13.72
CA LEU A 99 13.65 3.71 -14.82
C LEU A 99 14.45 3.39 -16.08
N ALA A 100 15.78 3.27 -15.99
CA ALA A 100 16.62 2.96 -17.14
C ALA A 100 16.28 1.60 -17.76
N ILE A 101 16.08 0.57 -16.95
CA ILE A 101 15.67 -0.76 -17.41
C ILE A 101 14.29 -0.69 -18.11
N LEU A 102 13.33 0.00 -17.51
CA LEU A 102 11.97 0.08 -18.06
C LEU A 102 11.89 0.94 -19.32
N LEU A 103 12.73 1.97 -19.48
CA LEU A 103 12.82 2.72 -20.73
C LEU A 103 13.24 1.83 -21.92
N VAL A 104 14.09 0.82 -21.64
CA VAL A 104 14.52 -0.14 -22.68
C VAL A 104 13.53 -1.29 -22.84
N CYS A 105 12.98 -1.79 -21.73
CA CYS A 105 12.19 -3.02 -21.70
C CYS A 105 10.65 -2.76 -21.75
N ALA A 106 10.18 -1.51 -21.72
CA ALA A 106 8.75 -1.21 -21.68
C ALA A 106 7.98 -1.80 -22.86
N GLU A 107 8.51 -1.65 -24.08
CA GLU A 107 7.86 -2.15 -25.28
C GLU A 107 7.68 -3.67 -25.26
N PRO A 108 8.74 -4.51 -25.14
CA PRO A 108 8.58 -5.96 -25.09
C PRO A 108 7.76 -6.44 -23.89
N LEU A 109 7.85 -5.75 -22.73
CA LEU A 109 7.05 -6.09 -21.55
C LEU A 109 5.56 -5.89 -21.80
N ILE A 110 5.16 -4.74 -22.35
CA ILE A 110 3.76 -4.43 -22.62
C ILE A 110 3.21 -5.29 -23.76
N ARG A 111 4.02 -5.58 -24.79
CA ARG A 111 3.66 -6.51 -25.88
C ARG A 111 3.37 -7.92 -25.38
N LEU A 112 4.08 -8.39 -24.37
CA LEU A 112 3.84 -9.70 -23.77
C LEU A 112 2.46 -9.78 -23.07
N LEU A 113 1.97 -8.65 -22.55
CA LEU A 113 0.75 -8.57 -21.75
C LEU A 113 -0.49 -8.16 -22.55
N ILE A 114 -0.32 -7.42 -23.66
CA ILE A 114 -1.41 -6.81 -24.40
C ILE A 114 -1.34 -7.22 -25.88
N THR A 115 -2.38 -7.91 -26.32
CA THR A 115 -2.50 -8.38 -27.73
C THR A 115 -3.13 -7.35 -28.66
N SER A 116 -3.98 -6.44 -28.13
CA SER A 116 -4.63 -5.40 -28.93
C SER A 116 -3.65 -4.25 -29.21
N ASP A 117 -3.39 -3.95 -30.47
CA ASP A 117 -2.49 -2.86 -30.85
C ASP A 117 -2.97 -1.49 -30.34
N THR A 118 -4.27 -1.22 -30.40
CA THR A 118 -4.84 0.04 -29.91
C THR A 118 -4.57 0.27 -28.43
N ILE A 119 -4.82 -0.75 -27.60
CA ILE A 119 -4.59 -0.69 -26.15
C ILE A 119 -3.09 -0.67 -25.86
N PHE A 120 -2.30 -1.42 -26.66
CA PHE A 120 -0.84 -1.45 -26.52
C PHE A 120 -0.24 -0.05 -26.68
N TYR A 121 -0.51 0.66 -27.78
CA TYR A 121 0.05 1.98 -28.03
C TYR A 121 -0.37 2.99 -26.96
N ALA A 122 -1.63 2.97 -26.54
CA ALA A 122 -2.11 3.85 -25.47
C ALA A 122 -1.46 3.53 -24.13
N THR A 123 -1.29 2.23 -23.79
CA THR A 123 -0.61 1.82 -22.55
C THR A 123 0.87 2.17 -22.58
N TYR A 124 1.56 1.95 -23.70
CA TYR A 124 2.95 2.31 -23.88
C TYR A 124 3.17 3.80 -23.72
N GLU A 125 2.30 4.60 -24.33
CA GLU A 125 2.31 6.05 -24.21
C GLU A 125 2.11 6.52 -22.77
N PHE A 126 1.10 6.00 -22.06
CA PHE A 126 0.87 6.31 -20.65
C PHE A 126 2.06 5.91 -19.80
N PHE A 127 2.52 4.67 -19.94
CA PHE A 127 3.55 4.08 -19.10
C PHE A 127 4.90 4.80 -19.26
N THR A 128 5.32 5.12 -20.49
CA THR A 128 6.60 5.80 -20.74
C THR A 128 6.67 7.20 -20.11
N TRP A 129 5.55 7.90 -20.01
CA TRP A 129 5.47 9.17 -19.26
C TRP A 129 5.37 8.93 -17.74
N ARG A 130 4.64 7.90 -17.32
CA ARG A 130 4.38 7.63 -15.91
C ARG A 130 5.61 7.15 -15.13
N ILE A 131 6.50 6.39 -15.76
CA ILE A 131 7.71 5.84 -15.10
C ILE A 131 8.68 6.90 -14.61
N TRP A 132 8.68 8.12 -15.14
CA TRP A 132 9.47 9.23 -14.63
C TRP A 132 9.10 9.58 -13.18
N GLY A 133 7.89 9.25 -12.76
CA GLY A 133 7.45 9.38 -11.39
C GLY A 133 8.27 8.57 -10.38
N PHE A 134 8.97 7.51 -10.79
CA PHE A 134 9.83 6.74 -9.87
C PHE A 134 10.90 7.58 -9.21
N LEU A 135 11.45 8.59 -9.89
CA LEU A 135 12.46 9.48 -9.31
C LEU A 135 11.94 10.21 -8.06
N PHE A 136 10.67 10.53 -8.04
CA PHE A 136 10.02 11.23 -6.94
C PHE A 136 9.38 10.28 -5.94
N ALA A 137 8.66 9.27 -6.44
CA ALA A 137 7.95 8.30 -5.62
C ALA A 137 8.89 7.52 -4.68
N PHE A 138 10.08 7.14 -5.16
CA PHE A 138 11.09 6.41 -4.38
C PHE A 138 11.72 7.27 -3.28
N VAL A 139 11.76 8.57 -3.45
CA VAL A 139 12.14 9.50 -2.38
C VAL A 139 10.98 9.74 -1.41
N ASN A 140 9.77 9.88 -1.94
CA ASN A 140 8.57 10.12 -1.12
C ASN A 140 8.30 9.00 -0.12
N VAL A 141 8.52 7.73 -0.50
CA VAL A 141 8.33 6.61 0.43
C VAL A 141 9.34 6.64 1.59
N MET A 142 10.53 7.19 1.39
CA MET A 142 11.51 7.36 2.46
C MET A 142 11.11 8.49 3.44
N PHE A 143 10.59 9.61 2.95
CA PHE A 143 10.02 10.64 3.82
C PHE A 143 8.82 10.11 4.61
N ARG A 144 7.96 9.33 3.96
CA ARG A 144 6.86 8.63 4.63
C ARG A 144 7.38 7.74 5.75
N ALA A 145 8.41 6.93 5.49
CA ALA A 145 9.06 6.07 6.48
C ALA A 145 9.63 6.87 7.67
N LEU A 146 10.27 8.02 7.39
CA LEU A 146 10.79 8.92 8.42
C LEU A 146 9.66 9.40 9.34
N TYR A 147 8.62 10.00 8.78
CA TYR A 147 7.56 10.62 9.56
C TYR A 147 6.70 9.62 10.34
N ILE A 148 6.48 8.45 9.78
CA ILE A 148 5.80 7.35 10.50
C ILE A 148 6.72 6.85 11.62
N GLY A 149 8.00 6.59 11.33
CA GLY A 149 8.97 6.06 12.29
C GLY A 149 9.17 6.96 13.51
N ILE A 150 9.24 8.29 13.31
CA ILE A 150 9.32 9.27 14.42
C ILE A 150 7.95 9.66 15.00
N THR A 151 6.87 9.00 14.57
CA THR A 151 5.49 9.22 15.03
C THR A 151 4.93 10.64 14.79
N LYS A 152 5.51 11.39 13.85
CA LYS A 152 5.04 12.74 13.45
C LYS A 152 4.18 12.67 12.18
N THR A 153 3.09 11.94 12.22
CA THR A 153 2.30 11.55 11.04
C THR A 153 1.41 12.65 10.44
N LYS A 154 1.14 13.74 11.14
CA LYS A 154 0.30 14.85 10.65
C LYS A 154 0.76 15.42 9.30
N VAL A 155 2.06 15.42 9.04
CA VAL A 155 2.62 15.86 7.76
C VAL A 155 2.15 15.01 6.59
N LEU A 156 1.84 13.72 6.82
CA LEU A 156 1.37 12.81 5.78
C LEU A 156 0.00 13.24 5.23
N THR A 157 -0.90 13.68 6.11
CA THR A 157 -2.19 14.24 5.69
C THR A 157 -2.00 15.52 4.88
N MET A 158 -1.15 16.43 5.36
CA MET A 158 -0.88 17.70 4.65
C MET A 158 -0.29 17.44 3.27
N ASN A 159 0.69 16.51 3.19
CA ASN A 159 1.29 16.10 1.94
C ASN A 159 0.28 15.47 0.97
N ALA A 160 -0.58 14.58 1.49
CA ALA A 160 -1.60 13.92 0.68
C ALA A 160 -2.62 14.93 0.11
N VAL A 161 -3.00 15.94 0.89
CA VAL A 161 -3.87 17.04 0.41
C VAL A 161 -3.18 17.85 -0.68
N VAL A 162 -1.91 18.22 -0.49
CA VAL A 162 -1.13 18.96 -1.50
C VAL A 162 -1.04 18.15 -2.79
N MET A 163 -0.67 16.88 -2.67
CA MET A 163 -0.55 15.97 -3.82
C MET A 163 -1.89 15.80 -4.55
N ALA A 164 -2.99 15.63 -3.81
CA ALA A 164 -4.33 15.49 -4.40
C ALA A 164 -4.78 16.76 -5.14
N LEU A 165 -4.58 17.94 -4.54
CA LEU A 165 -4.95 19.20 -5.19
C LEU A 165 -4.14 19.44 -6.47
N VAL A 166 -2.83 19.18 -6.44
CA VAL A 166 -1.98 19.33 -7.62
C VAL A 166 -2.38 18.33 -8.70
N ASN A 167 -2.58 17.06 -8.34
CA ASN A 167 -2.98 16.02 -9.30
C ASN A 167 -4.33 16.34 -9.95
N VAL A 168 -5.40 16.56 -9.17
CA VAL A 168 -6.74 16.83 -9.71
C VAL A 168 -6.76 18.08 -10.60
N PHE A 169 -6.05 19.14 -10.19
CA PHE A 169 -5.96 20.36 -10.99
C PHE A 169 -5.24 20.11 -12.32
N LEU A 170 -4.08 19.44 -12.29
CA LEU A 170 -3.30 19.16 -13.49
C LEU A 170 -3.97 18.13 -14.40
N ASP A 171 -4.64 17.13 -13.85
CA ASP A 171 -5.44 16.21 -14.65
C ASP A 171 -6.51 16.95 -15.43
N TYR A 172 -7.30 17.81 -14.77
CA TYR A 172 -8.28 18.64 -15.45
C TYR A 172 -7.66 19.54 -16.52
N ALA A 173 -6.53 20.18 -16.21
CA ALA A 173 -5.89 21.11 -17.11
C ALA A 173 -5.24 20.42 -18.31
N MET A 174 -4.52 19.32 -18.11
CA MET A 174 -3.69 18.68 -19.13
C MET A 174 -4.44 17.59 -19.92
N ILE A 175 -5.38 16.88 -19.29
CA ILE A 175 -6.21 15.90 -20.03
C ILE A 175 -7.11 16.61 -21.04
N PHE A 176 -7.78 17.70 -20.61
CA PHE A 176 -8.81 18.39 -21.39
C PHE A 176 -8.34 19.70 -22.07
N GLY A 177 -7.05 20.03 -21.97
CA GLY A 177 -6.50 21.25 -22.59
C GLY A 177 -7.09 22.54 -22.01
N LYS A 178 -7.24 22.62 -20.68
CA LYS A 178 -7.77 23.79 -19.98
C LYS A 178 -6.67 24.63 -19.34
N CYS A 179 -7.03 25.83 -18.87
CA CYS A 179 -6.10 26.75 -18.15
C CYS A 179 -4.84 27.10 -18.93
N GLY A 180 -4.86 27.07 -20.27
CA GLY A 180 -3.70 27.39 -21.12
C GLY A 180 -2.77 26.21 -21.40
N PHE A 181 -3.08 25.02 -20.93
CA PHE A 181 -2.36 23.80 -21.27
C PHE A 181 -2.88 23.20 -22.59
N PRO A 182 -2.01 22.52 -23.37
CA PRO A 182 -2.46 21.75 -24.54
C PRO A 182 -3.27 20.53 -24.08
N GLU A 183 -4.21 20.09 -24.91
CA GLU A 183 -4.93 18.84 -24.70
C GLU A 183 -3.97 17.66 -24.93
N MET A 184 -3.69 16.92 -23.88
CA MET A 184 -2.71 15.81 -23.90
C MET A 184 -3.37 14.44 -23.67
N GLY A 185 -4.66 14.38 -23.33
CA GLY A 185 -5.36 13.15 -23.07
C GLY A 185 -4.65 12.26 -22.04
N ILE A 186 -4.39 11.01 -22.41
CA ILE A 186 -3.75 10.02 -21.52
C ILE A 186 -2.31 10.39 -21.11
N ARG A 187 -1.55 11.07 -21.95
CA ARG A 187 -0.22 11.61 -21.57
C ARG A 187 -0.35 12.65 -20.47
N GLY A 188 -1.40 13.48 -20.56
CA GLY A 188 -1.69 14.50 -19.55
C GLY A 188 -1.90 13.90 -18.17
N ALA A 189 -2.67 12.82 -18.06
CA ALA A 189 -2.89 12.09 -16.83
C ALA A 189 -1.58 11.52 -16.24
N ALA A 190 -0.75 10.89 -17.08
CA ALA A 190 0.54 10.36 -16.64
C ALA A 190 1.46 11.47 -16.11
N LEU A 191 1.56 12.58 -16.85
CA LEU A 191 2.43 13.70 -16.48
C LEU A 191 1.91 14.46 -15.23
N ALA A 192 0.58 14.63 -15.11
CA ALA A 192 -0.04 15.21 -13.91
C ALA A 192 0.29 14.42 -12.66
N SER A 193 0.23 13.09 -12.72
CA SER A 193 0.63 12.21 -11.62
C SER A 193 2.11 12.34 -11.28
N VAL A 194 3.00 12.46 -12.28
CA VAL A 194 4.45 12.67 -12.06
C VAL A 194 4.72 14.01 -11.37
N ILE A 195 4.06 15.09 -11.83
CA ILE A 195 4.21 16.43 -11.23
C ILE A 195 3.62 16.44 -9.80
N ALA A 196 2.52 15.73 -9.55
CA ALA A 196 1.97 15.59 -8.20
C ALA A 196 2.94 14.89 -7.25
N GLU A 197 3.63 13.83 -7.71
CA GLU A 197 4.68 13.15 -6.93
C GLU A 197 5.90 14.05 -6.69
N ALA A 198 6.30 14.85 -7.68
CA ALA A 198 7.36 15.84 -7.54
C ALA A 198 6.97 16.94 -6.52
N SER A 199 5.73 17.42 -6.57
CA SER A 199 5.19 18.38 -5.61
C SER A 199 5.15 17.82 -4.19
N SER A 200 4.80 16.54 -4.05
CA SER A 200 4.86 15.80 -2.79
C SER A 200 6.28 15.77 -2.22
N MET A 201 7.27 15.43 -3.05
CA MET A 201 8.68 15.44 -2.64
C MET A 201 9.14 16.83 -2.19
N LEU A 202 8.81 17.85 -2.98
CA LEU A 202 9.16 19.24 -2.64
C LEU A 202 8.51 19.66 -1.31
N PHE A 203 7.24 19.33 -1.11
CA PHE A 203 6.54 19.58 0.14
C PHE A 203 7.24 18.92 1.33
N PHE A 204 7.61 17.65 1.23
CA PHE A 204 8.33 16.95 2.30
C PHE A 204 9.68 17.62 2.60
N ILE A 205 10.43 17.98 1.58
CA ILE A 205 11.72 18.68 1.75
C ILE A 205 11.51 20.00 2.49
N VAL A 206 10.63 20.87 1.98
CA VAL A 206 10.36 22.19 2.58
C VAL A 206 9.85 22.06 4.01
N TYR A 207 8.92 21.14 4.26
CA TYR A 207 8.39 20.90 5.61
C TYR A 207 9.48 20.40 6.56
N THR A 208 10.34 19.48 6.10
CA THR A 208 11.42 18.91 6.92
C THR A 208 12.41 20.02 7.32
N TYR A 209 12.85 20.85 6.38
CA TYR A 209 13.76 21.95 6.68
C TYR A 209 13.12 23.04 7.55
N GLY A 210 11.81 23.30 7.40
CA GLY A 210 11.12 24.39 8.10
C GLY A 210 10.56 24.03 9.49
N LYS A 211 10.24 22.75 9.74
CA LYS A 211 9.47 22.34 10.92
C LYS A 211 10.11 21.22 11.76
N ILE A 212 11.14 20.56 11.25
CA ILE A 212 11.84 19.49 11.97
C ILE A 212 13.17 19.99 12.50
N ASP A 213 13.50 19.61 13.72
CA ASP A 213 14.83 19.86 14.28
C ASP A 213 15.84 18.91 13.60
N LEU A 214 16.48 19.42 12.56
CA LEU A 214 17.44 18.67 11.75
C LEU A 214 18.65 18.21 12.58
N LYS A 215 19.08 19.01 13.56
CA LYS A 215 20.22 18.66 14.43
C LYS A 215 19.84 17.49 15.32
N LYS A 216 18.67 17.55 15.96
CA LYS A 216 18.17 16.47 16.83
C LYS A 216 18.15 15.13 16.12
N TYR A 217 17.67 15.09 14.89
CA TYR A 217 17.53 13.83 14.12
C TYR A 217 18.75 13.51 13.26
N GLY A 218 19.84 14.28 13.33
CA GLY A 218 21.03 14.07 12.51
C GLY A 218 20.82 14.25 11.02
N LEU A 219 19.74 14.95 10.63
CA LEU A 219 19.37 15.19 9.23
C LEU A 219 20.18 16.33 8.56
N ASN A 220 20.92 17.10 9.35
CA ASN A 220 21.74 18.21 8.87
C ASN A 220 23.12 17.81 8.35
N ARG A 221 23.48 16.52 8.44
CA ARG A 221 24.77 15.99 8.01
C ARG A 221 24.56 14.99 6.88
N PHE A 222 24.93 15.40 5.67
CA PHE A 222 25.08 14.49 4.55
C PHE A 222 26.45 13.81 4.68
N GLY A 223 26.48 12.59 5.23
CA GLY A 223 27.71 11.79 5.30
C GLY A 223 28.07 11.20 3.94
N HIS A 224 29.30 10.67 3.85
CA HIS A 224 29.67 9.83 2.71
C HIS A 224 28.72 8.63 2.59
N PHE A 225 28.56 8.10 1.37
CA PHE A 225 27.76 6.89 1.14
C PHE A 225 28.36 5.74 1.94
N ASP A 226 27.56 5.19 2.86
CA ASP A 226 27.94 4.11 3.77
C ASP A 226 27.22 2.82 3.36
N TRP A 227 27.97 1.93 2.70
CA TRP A 227 27.45 0.64 2.24
C TRP A 227 27.03 -0.26 3.40
N ASP A 228 27.72 -0.21 4.54
CA ASP A 228 27.37 -1.01 5.72
C ASP A 228 26.01 -0.61 6.29
N MET A 229 25.71 0.68 6.31
CA MET A 229 24.38 1.17 6.70
C MET A 229 23.31 0.70 5.72
N VAL A 230 23.56 0.79 4.41
CA VAL A 230 22.62 0.30 3.39
C VAL A 230 22.38 -1.20 3.55
N MET A 231 23.43 -1.99 3.81
CA MET A 231 23.27 -3.43 4.05
C MET A 231 22.49 -3.75 5.33
N ARG A 232 22.60 -2.92 6.36
CA ARG A 232 21.74 -3.06 7.56
C ARG A 232 20.27 -2.80 7.24
N ILE A 233 19.99 -1.76 6.45
CA ILE A 233 18.63 -1.48 5.97
C ILE A 233 18.13 -2.66 5.13
N LEU A 234 18.92 -3.13 4.16
CA LEU A 234 18.54 -4.22 3.27
C LEU A 234 18.28 -5.55 4.00
N ARG A 235 19.01 -5.87 5.06
CA ARG A 235 18.78 -7.08 5.87
C ARG A 235 17.35 -7.16 6.45
N ILE A 236 16.68 -6.02 6.63
CA ILE A 236 15.30 -5.96 7.09
C ILE A 236 14.37 -5.77 5.89
N SER A 237 14.74 -4.88 4.97
CA SER A 237 13.89 -4.46 3.88
C SER A 237 13.75 -5.50 2.77
N CYS A 238 14.75 -6.35 2.52
CA CYS A 238 14.64 -7.36 1.45
C CYS A 238 13.45 -8.30 1.68
N PHE A 239 13.17 -8.67 2.92
CA PHE A 239 12.03 -9.52 3.25
C PHE A 239 10.70 -8.81 3.05
N THR A 240 10.62 -7.52 3.42
CA THR A 240 9.40 -6.71 3.19
C THR A 240 9.21 -6.39 1.70
N MET A 241 10.28 -6.18 0.94
CA MET A 241 10.20 -6.00 -0.52
C MET A 241 9.60 -7.24 -1.19
N VAL A 242 10.12 -8.43 -0.88
CA VAL A 242 9.61 -9.70 -1.40
C VAL A 242 8.16 -9.92 -0.96
N GLN A 243 7.84 -9.63 0.30
CA GLN A 243 6.50 -9.74 0.86
C GLN A 243 5.48 -8.92 0.07
N TYR A 244 5.73 -7.63 -0.15
CA TYR A 244 4.79 -6.77 -0.89
C TYR A 244 4.65 -7.19 -2.35
N PHE A 245 5.74 -7.63 -2.98
CA PHE A 245 5.69 -8.17 -4.34
C PHE A 245 4.84 -9.44 -4.42
N LEU A 246 5.03 -10.38 -3.50
CA LEU A 246 4.25 -11.63 -3.46
C LEU A 246 2.76 -11.36 -3.16
N SER A 247 2.47 -10.41 -2.26
CA SER A 247 1.08 -10.03 -1.97
C SER A 247 0.38 -9.46 -3.20
N MET A 248 1.11 -8.72 -4.05
CA MET A 248 0.58 -8.26 -5.32
C MET A 248 0.38 -9.41 -6.31
N ALA A 249 1.35 -10.32 -6.42
CA ALA A 249 1.30 -11.46 -7.33
C ALA A 249 0.13 -12.40 -7.03
N ILE A 250 -0.18 -12.66 -5.75
CA ILE A 250 -1.29 -13.56 -5.37
C ILE A 250 -2.65 -12.99 -5.77
N TRP A 251 -2.81 -11.66 -5.76
CA TRP A 251 -4.01 -11.00 -6.26
C TRP A 251 -4.23 -11.23 -7.76
N PHE A 252 -3.17 -11.27 -8.56
CA PHE A 252 -3.26 -11.65 -9.96
C PHE A 252 -3.77 -13.07 -10.13
N VAL A 253 -3.27 -14.02 -9.33
CA VAL A 253 -3.74 -15.42 -9.38
C VAL A 253 -5.24 -15.50 -9.08
N PHE A 254 -5.72 -14.73 -8.09
CA PHE A 254 -7.13 -14.67 -7.75
C PHE A 254 -7.99 -14.16 -8.93
N PHE A 255 -7.63 -13.03 -9.53
CA PHE A 255 -8.38 -12.47 -10.64
C PHE A 255 -8.29 -13.33 -11.91
N MET A 256 -7.16 -13.99 -12.16
CA MET A 256 -7.01 -14.96 -13.25
C MET A 256 -7.94 -16.16 -13.06
N ALA A 257 -8.14 -16.62 -11.83
CA ALA A 257 -9.11 -17.66 -11.55
C ALA A 257 -10.56 -17.22 -11.82
N LEU A 258 -10.89 -15.98 -11.44
CA LEU A 258 -12.24 -15.42 -11.66
C LEU A 258 -12.54 -15.11 -13.13
N GLU A 259 -11.55 -14.72 -13.92
CA GLU A 259 -11.70 -14.50 -15.37
C GLU A 259 -12.20 -15.76 -16.07
N ARG A 260 -11.75 -16.94 -15.64
CA ARG A 260 -12.20 -18.24 -16.18
C ARG A 260 -13.65 -18.58 -15.88
N LEU A 261 -14.27 -17.92 -14.90
CA LEU A 261 -15.68 -18.10 -14.55
C LEU A 261 -16.64 -17.30 -15.47
N GLY A 262 -16.09 -16.41 -16.31
CA GLY A 262 -16.84 -15.60 -17.26
C GLY A 262 -17.01 -14.13 -16.84
N GLN A 263 -17.44 -13.31 -17.81
CA GLN A 263 -17.50 -11.86 -17.67
C GLN A 263 -18.42 -11.39 -16.52
N ARG A 264 -19.55 -12.08 -16.31
CA ARG A 264 -20.51 -11.72 -15.27
C ARG A 264 -19.89 -11.88 -13.87
N GLN A 265 -19.23 -13.00 -13.61
CA GLN A 265 -18.56 -13.26 -12.32
C GLN A 265 -17.39 -12.31 -12.09
N LEU A 266 -16.65 -11.99 -13.14
CA LEU A 266 -15.57 -11.00 -13.07
C LEU A 266 -16.08 -9.58 -12.76
N ALA A 267 -17.24 -9.19 -13.31
CA ALA A 267 -17.87 -7.92 -13.01
C ALA A 267 -18.28 -7.81 -11.53
N ILE A 268 -18.92 -8.86 -10.98
CA ILE A 268 -19.26 -8.96 -9.56
C ILE A 268 -17.98 -8.83 -8.70
N ALA A 269 -16.93 -9.56 -9.05
CA ALA A 269 -15.67 -9.53 -8.32
C ALA A 269 -15.04 -8.13 -8.29
N ASN A 270 -15.07 -7.39 -9.41
CA ASN A 270 -14.53 -6.04 -9.48
C ASN A 270 -15.30 -5.04 -8.61
N ILE A 271 -16.63 -5.15 -8.59
CA ILE A 271 -17.48 -4.31 -7.73
C ILE A 271 -17.16 -4.58 -6.26
N VAL A 272 -17.17 -5.84 -5.85
CA VAL A 272 -16.90 -6.25 -4.46
C VAL A 272 -15.46 -5.87 -4.04
N ARG A 273 -14.48 -6.04 -4.96
CA ARG A 273 -13.10 -5.59 -4.73
C ARG A 273 -13.01 -4.10 -4.44
N SER A 274 -13.80 -3.28 -5.13
CA SER A 274 -13.77 -1.83 -4.92
C SER A 274 -14.21 -1.46 -3.50
N VAL A 275 -15.24 -2.13 -2.97
CA VAL A 275 -15.66 -1.99 -1.57
C VAL A 275 -14.58 -2.53 -0.62
N TYR A 276 -14.02 -3.70 -0.92
CA TYR A 276 -12.95 -4.33 -0.14
C TYR A 276 -11.74 -3.40 0.05
N VAL A 277 -11.27 -2.73 -1.01
CA VAL A 277 -10.14 -1.78 -0.94
C VAL A 277 -10.44 -0.62 0.00
N VAL A 278 -11.65 -0.08 -0.02
CA VAL A 278 -12.08 1.00 0.89
C VAL A 278 -12.10 0.50 2.34
N LEU A 279 -12.64 -0.70 2.59
CA LEU A 279 -12.66 -1.30 3.93
C LEU A 279 -11.25 -1.61 4.47
N LEU A 280 -10.28 -1.85 3.59
CA LEU A 280 -8.88 -2.06 4.00
C LEU A 280 -8.19 -0.80 4.52
N ILE A 281 -8.62 0.41 4.15
CA ILE A 281 -7.95 1.66 4.52
C ILE A 281 -7.77 1.81 6.04
N PRO A 282 -8.81 1.69 6.88
CA PRO A 282 -8.65 1.77 8.32
C PRO A 282 -7.78 0.64 8.90
N VAL A 283 -7.86 -0.56 8.34
CA VAL A 283 -7.02 -1.70 8.77
C VAL A 283 -5.56 -1.42 8.47
N GLN A 284 -5.22 -0.96 7.27
CA GLN A 284 -3.84 -0.64 6.87
C GLN A 284 -3.24 0.50 7.68
N SER A 285 -4.05 1.52 8.03
CA SER A 285 -3.58 2.64 8.85
C SER A 285 -3.21 2.19 10.27
N LEU A 286 -4.05 1.36 10.89
CA LEU A 286 -3.80 0.78 12.22
C LEU A 286 -2.67 -0.24 12.19
N SER A 287 -2.53 -1.02 11.12
CA SER A 287 -1.43 -1.97 10.92
C SER A 287 -0.08 -1.27 10.81
N THR A 288 -0.01 -0.18 10.05
CA THR A 288 1.18 0.67 9.95
C THR A 288 1.54 1.27 11.31
N THR A 289 0.53 1.72 12.05
CA THR A 289 0.70 2.23 13.42
C THR A 289 1.21 1.13 14.36
N ALA A 290 0.66 -0.08 14.29
CA ALA A 290 1.11 -1.21 15.09
C ALA A 290 2.58 -1.56 14.83
N ASN A 291 2.98 -1.64 13.56
CA ASN A 291 4.36 -1.87 13.14
C ASN A 291 5.32 -0.85 13.77
N THR A 292 4.99 0.43 13.63
CA THR A 292 5.83 1.53 14.14
C THR A 292 5.88 1.59 15.66
N LEU A 293 4.73 1.51 16.33
CA LEU A 293 4.69 1.63 17.79
C LEU A 293 5.32 0.42 18.49
N VAL A 294 5.23 -0.77 17.90
CA VAL A 294 5.96 -1.96 18.37
C VAL A 294 7.46 -1.72 18.30
N SER A 295 7.97 -1.23 17.15
CA SER A 295 9.40 -0.97 17.00
C SER A 295 9.89 0.12 17.95
N ASN A 296 9.13 1.21 18.13
CA ASN A 296 9.43 2.25 19.12
C ASN A 296 9.42 1.70 20.55
N LEU A 297 8.42 0.89 20.91
CA LEU A 297 8.29 0.33 22.24
C LEU A 297 9.46 -0.61 22.59
N ILE A 298 9.88 -1.43 21.64
CA ILE A 298 11.06 -2.28 21.84
C ILE A 298 12.32 -1.42 21.96
N GLY A 299 12.46 -0.39 21.16
CA GLY A 299 13.58 0.57 21.26
C GLY A 299 13.67 1.21 22.64
N SER A 300 12.55 1.56 23.25
CA SER A 300 12.51 2.12 24.62
C SER A 300 12.67 1.07 25.74
N GLY A 301 12.95 -0.18 25.42
CA GLY A 301 13.10 -1.28 26.38
C GLY A 301 11.78 -1.90 26.84
N GLY A 302 10.64 -1.46 26.33
CA GLY A 302 9.31 -1.91 26.73
C GLY A 302 8.84 -3.24 26.11
N VAL A 303 9.74 -4.20 25.89
CA VAL A 303 9.47 -5.47 25.18
C VAL A 303 8.29 -6.24 25.76
N ALA A 304 8.17 -6.30 27.09
CA ALA A 304 7.07 -6.98 27.77
C ALA A 304 5.68 -6.38 27.44
N GLY A 305 5.63 -5.11 27.06
CA GLY A 305 4.39 -4.41 26.70
C GLY A 305 3.90 -4.62 25.27
N VAL A 306 4.69 -5.26 24.41
CA VAL A 306 4.39 -5.38 22.96
C VAL A 306 3.07 -6.11 22.69
N VAL A 307 2.88 -7.27 23.31
CA VAL A 307 1.64 -8.06 23.13
C VAL A 307 0.42 -7.29 23.63
N GLY A 308 0.54 -6.60 24.77
CA GLY A 308 -0.52 -5.75 25.30
C GLY A 308 -0.86 -4.57 24.39
N LEU A 309 0.15 -3.96 23.75
CA LEU A 309 -0.05 -2.91 22.76
C LEU A 309 -0.78 -3.46 21.52
N LEU A 310 -0.37 -4.61 20.99
CA LEU A 310 -1.01 -5.25 19.86
C LEU A 310 -2.47 -5.60 20.13
N HIS A 311 -2.80 -6.17 21.31
CA HIS A 311 -4.18 -6.43 21.73
C HIS A 311 -5.02 -5.14 21.73
N LYS A 312 -4.45 -4.04 22.21
CA LYS A 312 -5.12 -2.75 22.28
C LYS A 312 -5.44 -2.20 20.89
N ILE A 313 -4.45 -2.22 19.98
CA ILE A 313 -4.62 -1.76 18.60
C ILE A 313 -5.58 -2.69 17.84
N ALA A 314 -5.47 -4.01 18.02
CA ALA A 314 -6.35 -5.00 17.41
C ALA A 314 -7.81 -4.79 17.83
N ARG A 315 -8.06 -4.51 19.12
CA ARG A 315 -9.40 -4.18 19.61
C ARG A 315 -9.95 -2.91 18.97
N MET A 316 -9.13 -1.86 18.82
CA MET A 316 -9.54 -0.63 18.13
C MET A 316 -9.88 -0.91 16.65
N SER A 317 -9.02 -1.66 15.95
CA SER A 317 -9.22 -2.06 14.56
C SER A 317 -10.51 -2.87 14.38
N PHE A 318 -10.74 -3.83 15.24
CA PHE A 318 -11.93 -4.68 15.20
C PHE A 318 -13.20 -3.87 15.43
N LEU A 319 -13.23 -2.98 16.42
CA LEU A 319 -14.40 -2.14 16.69
C LEU A 319 -14.75 -1.21 15.54
N ILE A 320 -13.75 -0.59 14.92
CA ILE A 320 -13.95 0.25 13.72
C ILE A 320 -14.51 -0.61 12.59
N MET A 321 -13.93 -1.80 12.38
CA MET A 321 -14.37 -2.70 11.30
C MET A 321 -15.78 -3.22 11.53
N VAL A 322 -16.18 -3.52 12.77
CA VAL A 322 -17.58 -3.89 13.09
C VAL A 322 -18.55 -2.81 12.65
N VAL A 323 -18.24 -1.53 12.89
CA VAL A 323 -19.09 -0.41 12.44
C VAL A 323 -19.15 -0.33 10.92
N CYS A 324 -18.00 -0.43 10.24
CA CYS A 324 -17.95 -0.41 8.78
C CYS A 324 -18.72 -1.58 8.15
N VAL A 325 -18.53 -2.78 8.66
CA VAL A 325 -19.21 -3.99 8.20
C VAL A 325 -20.70 -3.94 8.48
N ALA A 326 -21.10 -3.47 9.67
CA ALA A 326 -22.53 -3.28 9.98
C ALA A 326 -23.19 -2.34 8.96
N PHE A 327 -22.52 -1.25 8.59
CA PHE A 327 -23.03 -0.33 7.55
C PHE A 327 -23.15 -1.04 6.19
N CYS A 328 -22.15 -1.83 5.79
CA CYS A 328 -22.18 -2.58 4.54
C CYS A 328 -23.31 -3.64 4.49
N VAL A 329 -23.53 -4.34 5.60
CA VAL A 329 -24.55 -5.40 5.68
C VAL A 329 -25.97 -4.84 5.78
N ILE A 330 -26.15 -3.70 6.47
CA ILE A 330 -27.47 -3.04 6.60
C ILE A 330 -27.88 -2.35 5.30
N PHE A 331 -26.91 -1.73 4.59
CA PHE A 331 -27.17 -0.94 3.38
C PHE A 331 -26.41 -1.45 2.15
N PRO A 332 -26.46 -2.77 1.80
CA PRO A 332 -25.62 -3.32 0.74
C PRO A 332 -25.94 -2.70 -0.63
N GLN A 333 -27.23 -2.48 -0.91
CA GLN A 333 -27.66 -1.89 -2.18
C GLN A 333 -27.17 -0.46 -2.35
N ALA A 334 -27.23 0.37 -1.30
CA ALA A 334 -26.76 1.74 -1.36
C ALA A 334 -25.24 1.83 -1.60
N ILE A 335 -24.46 0.89 -1.07
CA ILE A 335 -23.01 0.85 -1.28
C ILE A 335 -22.68 0.36 -2.68
N LEU A 336 -23.33 -0.72 -3.14
CA LEU A 336 -23.07 -1.30 -4.45
C LEU A 336 -23.59 -0.41 -5.59
N SER A 337 -24.66 0.36 -5.37
CA SER A 337 -25.19 1.31 -6.37
C SER A 337 -24.22 2.45 -6.72
N VAL A 338 -23.19 2.69 -5.90
CA VAL A 338 -22.10 3.62 -6.24
C VAL A 338 -21.29 3.10 -7.45
N TYR A 339 -21.26 1.79 -7.65
CA TYR A 339 -20.41 1.13 -8.67
C TYR A 339 -21.18 0.62 -9.88
N THR A 340 -22.49 0.38 -9.76
CA THR A 340 -23.31 -0.13 -10.85
C THR A 340 -24.75 0.35 -10.75
N ASN A 341 -25.37 0.65 -11.90
CA ASN A 341 -26.77 0.96 -12.01
C ASN A 341 -27.62 -0.26 -12.43
N GLU A 342 -26.98 -1.41 -12.71
CA GLU A 342 -27.66 -2.63 -13.11
C GLU A 342 -28.17 -3.37 -11.87
N GLU A 343 -29.48 -3.38 -11.66
CA GLU A 343 -30.13 -3.94 -10.46
C GLU A 343 -29.83 -5.45 -10.30
N ALA A 344 -29.81 -6.21 -11.38
CA ALA A 344 -29.49 -7.62 -11.34
C ALA A 344 -28.05 -7.87 -10.86
N LEU A 345 -27.08 -7.12 -11.39
CA LEU A 345 -25.68 -7.22 -11.01
C LEU A 345 -25.47 -6.81 -9.55
N LEU A 346 -26.20 -5.79 -9.09
CA LEU A 346 -26.18 -5.34 -7.70
C LEU A 346 -26.64 -6.46 -6.77
N LEU A 347 -27.80 -7.09 -7.04
CA LEU A 347 -28.33 -8.16 -6.22
C LEU A 347 -27.41 -9.39 -6.18
N GLU A 348 -26.85 -9.78 -7.33
CA GLU A 348 -25.88 -10.87 -7.44
C GLU A 348 -24.57 -10.60 -6.70
N SER A 349 -24.21 -9.35 -6.47
CA SER A 349 -22.99 -8.96 -5.74
C SER A 349 -23.14 -9.04 -4.21
N VAL A 350 -24.36 -9.03 -3.67
CA VAL A 350 -24.60 -9.05 -2.21
C VAL A 350 -24.00 -10.26 -1.50
N PRO A 351 -24.15 -11.50 -1.99
CA PRO A 351 -23.55 -12.68 -1.32
C PRO A 351 -22.03 -12.56 -1.20
N ALA A 352 -21.36 -12.18 -2.28
CA ALA A 352 -19.89 -11.98 -2.28
C ALA A 352 -19.47 -10.85 -1.34
N LEU A 353 -20.22 -9.74 -1.29
CA LEU A 353 -19.98 -8.65 -0.34
C LEU A 353 -20.08 -9.14 1.11
N ASN A 354 -21.08 -9.95 1.44
CA ASN A 354 -21.25 -10.49 2.80
C ASN A 354 -20.07 -11.38 3.22
N VAL A 355 -19.55 -12.20 2.30
CA VAL A 355 -18.35 -13.02 2.56
C VAL A 355 -17.15 -12.14 2.82
N VAL A 356 -16.94 -11.10 2.01
CA VAL A 356 -15.85 -10.13 2.20
C VAL A 356 -16.01 -9.38 3.52
N CYS A 357 -17.20 -8.98 3.91
CA CYS A 357 -17.48 -8.35 5.20
C CYS A 357 -17.06 -9.27 6.37
N GLY A 358 -17.37 -10.57 6.29
CA GLY A 358 -16.92 -11.55 7.26
C GLY A 358 -15.39 -11.66 7.31
N ALA A 359 -14.73 -11.72 6.15
CA ALA A 359 -13.28 -11.75 6.05
C ALA A 359 -12.64 -10.49 6.65
N MET A 360 -13.24 -9.32 6.46
CA MET A 360 -12.71 -8.05 6.97
C MET A 360 -12.71 -7.95 8.49
N LEU A 361 -13.65 -8.58 9.19
CA LEU A 361 -13.62 -8.67 10.65
C LEU A 361 -12.38 -9.44 11.14
N ILE A 362 -12.03 -10.51 10.45
CA ILE A 362 -10.83 -11.30 10.76
C ILE A 362 -9.57 -10.53 10.35
N ALA A 363 -9.60 -9.90 9.17
CA ALA A 363 -8.51 -9.07 8.66
C ALA A 363 -8.12 -7.93 9.61
N ALA A 364 -9.11 -7.32 10.27
CA ALA A 364 -8.91 -6.27 11.26
C ALA A 364 -8.06 -6.71 12.46
N LEU A 365 -8.07 -7.99 12.79
CA LEU A 365 -7.21 -8.57 13.81
C LEU A 365 -5.89 -9.10 13.21
N ALA A 366 -5.99 -9.89 12.14
CA ALA A 366 -4.86 -10.56 11.51
C ALA A 366 -3.74 -9.60 11.11
N ASN A 367 -4.10 -8.51 10.42
CA ASN A 367 -3.14 -7.52 9.95
C ASN A 367 -2.39 -6.82 11.09
N ILE A 368 -3.04 -6.59 12.24
CA ILE A 368 -2.39 -5.95 13.40
C ILE A 368 -1.31 -6.85 13.99
N TYR A 369 -1.63 -8.12 14.24
CA TYR A 369 -0.65 -9.06 14.80
C TYR A 369 0.47 -9.34 13.82
N PHE A 370 0.16 -9.50 12.55
CA PHE A 370 1.14 -9.73 11.49
C PHE A 370 2.12 -8.55 11.32
N ASN A 371 1.60 -7.33 11.22
CA ASN A 371 2.44 -6.13 11.16
C ASN A 371 3.20 -5.86 12.46
N GLY A 372 2.66 -6.31 13.59
CA GLY A 372 3.37 -6.34 14.87
C GLY A 372 4.63 -7.19 14.81
N ILE A 373 4.57 -8.37 14.18
CA ILE A 373 5.75 -9.24 13.97
C ILE A 373 6.81 -8.50 13.15
N SER A 374 6.44 -7.89 12.02
CA SER A 374 7.35 -7.07 11.23
C SER A 374 7.97 -5.94 12.07
N GLY A 375 7.17 -5.27 12.90
CA GLY A 375 7.61 -4.19 13.81
C GLY A 375 8.62 -4.63 14.87
N THR A 376 8.68 -5.94 15.21
CA THR A 376 9.76 -6.46 16.08
C THR A 376 11.13 -6.43 15.39
N GLY A 377 11.18 -6.20 14.08
CA GLY A 377 12.37 -6.33 13.24
C GLY A 377 12.57 -7.73 12.68
N ASN A 378 11.68 -8.69 12.98
CA ASN A 378 11.77 -10.05 12.44
C ASN A 378 10.97 -10.18 11.13
N THR A 379 11.35 -9.38 10.14
CA THR A 379 10.73 -9.35 8.81
C THR A 379 10.88 -10.66 8.04
N GLN A 380 11.96 -11.41 8.32
CA GLN A 380 12.15 -12.76 7.77
C GLN A 380 11.06 -13.72 8.23
N ALA A 381 10.72 -13.69 9.53
CA ALA A 381 9.66 -14.54 10.05
C ALA A 381 8.28 -14.09 9.51
N ALA A 382 8.05 -12.79 9.38
CA ALA A 382 6.84 -12.27 8.76
C ALA A 382 6.69 -12.76 7.32
N LEU A 383 7.74 -12.67 6.50
CA LEU A 383 7.74 -13.22 5.15
C LEU A 383 7.45 -14.73 5.14
N GLY A 384 8.11 -15.50 6.02
CA GLY A 384 7.90 -16.95 6.10
C GLY A 384 6.44 -17.31 6.43
N LEU A 385 5.83 -16.59 7.36
CA LEU A 385 4.40 -16.76 7.69
C LEU A 385 3.50 -16.41 6.49
N GLU A 386 3.77 -15.30 5.82
CA GLU A 386 2.97 -14.87 4.68
C GLU A 386 3.10 -15.84 3.51
N VAL A 387 4.31 -16.27 3.15
CA VAL A 387 4.51 -17.27 2.08
C VAL A 387 3.76 -18.56 2.40
N GLY A 388 3.85 -19.04 3.65
CA GLY A 388 3.09 -20.21 4.08
C GLY A 388 1.58 -20.06 3.86
N VAL A 389 1.02 -18.92 4.28
CA VAL A 389 -0.42 -18.65 4.11
C VAL A 389 -0.80 -18.46 2.63
N GLN A 390 0.07 -17.81 1.83
CA GLN A 390 -0.18 -17.58 0.40
C GLN A 390 -0.17 -18.88 -0.42
N ILE A 391 0.61 -19.89 -0.01
CA ILE A 391 0.55 -21.22 -0.64
C ILE A 391 -0.84 -21.82 -0.45
N PHE A 392 -1.41 -21.77 0.76
CA PHE A 392 -2.77 -22.23 1.00
C PHE A 392 -3.80 -21.41 0.22
N TYR A 393 -3.63 -20.10 0.15
CA TYR A 393 -4.46 -19.21 -0.66
C TYR A 393 -4.47 -19.65 -2.13
N ALA A 394 -3.28 -19.80 -2.72
CA ALA A 394 -3.14 -20.18 -4.13
C ALA A 394 -3.76 -21.57 -4.39
N LEU A 395 -3.47 -22.56 -3.55
CA LEU A 395 -4.04 -23.90 -3.68
C LEU A 395 -5.57 -23.87 -3.61
N TYR A 396 -6.13 -23.13 -2.64
CA TYR A 396 -7.57 -23.04 -2.46
C TYR A 396 -8.25 -22.37 -3.66
N ILE A 397 -7.76 -21.22 -4.14
CA ILE A 397 -8.38 -20.53 -5.26
C ILE A 397 -8.23 -21.31 -6.59
N ILE A 398 -7.14 -22.06 -6.77
CA ILE A 398 -6.97 -22.94 -7.93
C ILE A 398 -8.01 -24.06 -7.88
N VAL A 399 -8.18 -24.71 -6.74
CA VAL A 399 -9.17 -25.78 -6.61
C VAL A 399 -10.59 -25.23 -6.77
N VAL A 400 -10.95 -24.21 -6.00
CA VAL A 400 -12.33 -23.69 -5.95
C VAL A 400 -12.69 -22.91 -7.21
N GLY A 401 -11.81 -22.02 -7.67
CA GLY A 401 -12.08 -21.16 -8.81
C GLY A 401 -11.80 -21.82 -10.16
N MET A 402 -10.67 -22.54 -10.31
CA MET A 402 -10.26 -23.07 -11.60
C MET A 402 -10.76 -24.50 -11.85
N MET A 403 -10.73 -25.38 -10.82
CA MET A 403 -11.14 -26.79 -10.99
C MET A 403 -12.64 -26.99 -10.78
N LEU A 404 -13.19 -26.50 -9.66
CA LEU A 404 -14.61 -26.66 -9.31
C LEU A 404 -15.51 -25.61 -9.97
N ARG A 405 -14.93 -24.51 -10.48
CA ARG A 405 -15.67 -23.38 -11.07
C ARG A 405 -16.80 -22.89 -10.18
N ALA A 406 -16.51 -22.78 -8.87
CA ALA A 406 -17.48 -22.32 -7.90
C ALA A 406 -17.85 -20.83 -8.15
N PRO A 407 -19.03 -20.37 -7.75
CA PRO A 407 -19.44 -18.99 -7.91
C PRO A 407 -18.55 -18.04 -7.12
N VAL A 408 -18.59 -16.76 -7.47
CA VAL A 408 -17.63 -15.74 -6.99
C VAL A 408 -17.67 -15.54 -5.48
N ASP A 409 -18.83 -15.67 -4.85
CA ASP A 409 -18.99 -15.58 -3.39
C ASP A 409 -18.20 -16.70 -2.68
N VAL A 410 -18.23 -17.93 -3.23
CA VAL A 410 -17.42 -19.04 -2.72
C VAL A 410 -15.93 -18.78 -2.97
N CYS A 411 -15.55 -18.19 -4.10
CA CYS A 411 -14.16 -17.82 -4.36
C CYS A 411 -13.65 -16.80 -3.32
N PHE A 412 -14.47 -15.84 -2.90
CA PHE A 412 -14.07 -14.87 -1.86
C PHE A 412 -13.90 -15.49 -0.46
N THR A 413 -14.34 -16.71 -0.21
CA THR A 413 -14.01 -17.42 1.04
C THR A 413 -12.51 -17.68 1.17
N THR A 414 -11.74 -17.58 0.09
CA THR A 414 -10.28 -17.57 0.10
C THR A 414 -9.72 -16.50 1.04
N GLU A 415 -10.34 -15.30 1.07
CA GLU A 415 -9.94 -14.21 1.97
C GLU A 415 -10.21 -14.58 3.44
N VAL A 416 -11.30 -15.28 3.73
CA VAL A 416 -11.61 -15.76 5.09
C VAL A 416 -10.54 -16.74 5.57
N ILE A 417 -10.16 -17.68 4.72
CA ILE A 417 -9.10 -18.67 5.02
C ILE A 417 -7.76 -17.96 5.20
N TYR A 418 -7.42 -17.06 4.28
CA TYR A 418 -6.17 -16.30 4.32
C TYR A 418 -6.00 -15.55 5.65
N TYR A 419 -6.97 -14.72 6.03
CA TYR A 419 -6.88 -13.96 7.26
C TYR A 419 -6.99 -14.82 8.52
N SER A 420 -7.73 -15.92 8.48
CA SER A 420 -7.82 -16.87 9.61
C SER A 420 -6.48 -17.57 9.88
N LEU A 421 -5.81 -18.04 8.82
CA LEU A 421 -4.49 -18.65 8.93
C LEU A 421 -3.44 -17.62 9.35
N MET A 422 -3.47 -16.41 8.74
CA MET A 422 -2.58 -15.30 9.10
C MET A 422 -2.71 -14.93 10.58
N LEU A 423 -3.93 -14.79 11.09
CA LEU A 423 -4.19 -14.51 12.49
C LEU A 423 -3.65 -15.61 13.40
N THR A 424 -3.99 -16.85 13.08
CA THR A 424 -3.60 -18.02 13.87
C THR A 424 -2.09 -18.14 13.97
N PHE A 425 -1.39 -18.10 12.85
CA PHE A 425 0.07 -18.25 12.83
C PHE A 425 0.78 -17.05 13.46
N SER A 426 0.25 -15.83 13.28
CA SER A 426 0.81 -14.64 13.92
C SER A 426 0.69 -14.69 15.44
N VAL A 427 -0.45 -15.10 15.97
CA VAL A 427 -0.66 -15.25 17.42
C VAL A 427 0.21 -16.35 18.00
N ILE A 428 0.31 -17.50 17.32
CA ILE A 428 1.18 -18.60 17.73
C ILE A 428 2.64 -18.15 17.78
N TYR A 429 3.10 -17.44 16.74
CA TYR A 429 4.45 -16.92 16.66
C TYR A 429 4.75 -15.96 17.82
N LEU A 430 3.89 -14.98 18.08
CA LEU A 430 4.08 -14.01 19.17
C LEU A 430 4.11 -14.66 20.55
N LYS A 431 3.40 -15.79 20.75
CA LYS A 431 3.39 -16.52 22.01
C LYS A 431 4.59 -17.45 22.20
N LYS A 432 5.07 -18.11 21.13
CA LYS A 432 6.05 -19.20 21.22
C LYS A 432 7.45 -18.82 20.76
N ALA A 433 7.61 -17.86 19.86
CA ALA A 433 8.91 -17.51 19.30
C ALA A 433 9.70 -16.55 20.21
N LYS A 434 11.05 -16.67 20.18
CA LYS A 434 11.97 -15.81 20.95
C LYS A 434 12.30 -14.52 20.17
N TRP A 435 11.27 -13.76 19.78
CA TRP A 435 11.44 -12.51 19.04
C TRP A 435 11.95 -11.35 19.91
N GLN A 436 11.86 -11.48 21.24
CA GLN A 436 12.19 -10.44 22.22
C GLN A 436 13.68 -10.05 22.18
N ASN A 437 14.55 -10.97 21.80
CA ASN A 437 16.01 -10.78 21.80
C ASN A 437 16.57 -10.32 20.43
N LYS A 438 15.70 -10.01 19.46
CA LYS A 438 16.14 -9.59 18.11
C LYS A 438 16.77 -8.21 18.17
N LYS A 439 18.08 -8.13 17.90
CA LYS A 439 18.82 -6.88 17.65
C LYS A 439 18.75 -6.52 16.16
N ILE A 440 18.53 -5.25 15.85
CA ILE A 440 18.47 -4.70 14.49
C ILE A 440 19.28 -3.41 14.35
#